data_f6114fca4f066022a7467adf410a2424
#
_entry.id   f6114fca4f066022a7467adf410a2424
#
_cell.length_a   1.000
_cell.length_b   1.000
_cell.length_c   1.000
_cell.angle_alpha   90.00
_cell.angle_beta   90.00
_cell.angle_gamma   90.00
#
_symmetry.space_group_name_H-M   'P 1'
#
loop_
_entity.id
_entity.type
_entity.pdbx_description
1 polymer ?
#
loop_
_entity_poly.entity_id
_entity_poly.type
_entity_poly.pdbx_seq_one_letter_code
_entity_poly.pdbx_strand_id
1 'polypeptide(L)'
;IAIPLFPILVLFYFVLRDAMSWATLAIIMALLGWAYDARLIRALALSLKTREFTYTGIFSGMTTRELLVREHLPYVMPIVFATTMNNMNWSIGLEVTLSVLGFTDINSPTVGGMIYWANQHTALVAGVWWWIAFPVILVVALFIGLFLLAVSMNEHIDPRSRLRRMGTEGGA
;
A
#
# COMPACT_ATOMS: atom_id res chain seq x y z
N ILE A 1 -5.97 11.38 17.36
CA ILE A 1 -6.29 12.52 16.46
C ILE A 1 -5.96 12.02 15.06
N ALA A 2 -6.98 11.89 14.21
CA ALA A 2 -6.77 11.54 12.81
C ALA A 2 -6.41 12.84 12.06
N ILE A 3 -5.14 12.98 11.71
CA ILE A 3 -4.71 14.10 10.87
C ILE A 3 -5.09 13.74 9.43
N PRO A 4 -5.91 14.54 8.74
CA PRO A 4 -6.31 14.23 7.37
C PRO A 4 -5.12 14.47 6.44
N LEU A 5 -4.57 13.38 5.90
CA LEU A 5 -3.32 13.44 5.12
C LEU A 5 -3.44 14.26 3.84
N PHE A 6 -4.58 14.15 3.13
CA PHE A 6 -4.79 14.86 1.87
C PHE A 6 -4.66 16.38 2.01
N PRO A 7 -5.35 17.07 2.95
CA PRO A 7 -5.15 18.50 3.17
C PRO A 7 -3.71 18.89 3.55
N ILE A 8 -3.01 18.01 4.26
CA ILE A 8 -1.61 18.27 4.63
C ILE A 8 -0.71 18.22 3.39
N LEU A 9 -0.92 17.27 2.49
CA LEU A 9 -0.16 17.19 1.25
C LEU A 9 -0.40 18.41 0.36
N VAL A 10 -1.66 18.87 0.29
CA VAL A 10 -2.00 20.13 -0.41
C VAL A 10 -1.29 21.32 0.24
N LEU A 11 -1.25 21.40 1.57
CA LEU A 11 -0.50 22.44 2.27
C LEU A 11 1.00 22.39 1.95
N PHE A 12 1.61 21.19 1.96
CA PHE A 12 3.01 21.03 1.58
C PHE A 12 3.28 21.47 0.14
N TYR A 13 2.35 21.20 -0.77
CA TYR A 13 2.45 21.69 -2.14
C TYR A 13 2.56 23.23 -2.19
N PHE A 14 1.70 23.93 -1.47
CA PHE A 14 1.75 25.41 -1.43
C PHE A 14 3.01 25.96 -0.76
N VAL A 15 3.54 25.26 0.24
CA VAL A 15 4.75 25.70 0.96
C VAL A 15 6.02 25.41 0.16
N LEU A 16 6.12 24.22 -0.45
CA LEU A 16 7.33 23.76 -1.15
C LEU A 16 7.35 24.15 -2.63
N ARG A 17 6.21 24.43 -3.22
CA ARG A 17 5.97 24.88 -4.58
C ARG A 17 7.00 24.39 -5.62
N ASP A 18 8.12 25.13 -5.77
CA ASP A 18 9.16 24.85 -6.76
C ASP A 18 10.04 23.61 -6.43
N ALA A 19 10.02 23.18 -5.17
CA ALA A 19 10.72 21.98 -4.70
C ALA A 19 9.81 20.71 -4.70
N MET A 20 8.54 20.85 -5.14
CA MET A 20 7.58 19.75 -5.14
C MET A 20 7.78 18.85 -6.36
N SER A 21 8.64 17.87 -6.21
CA SER A 21 8.85 16.79 -7.19
C SER A 21 8.12 15.52 -6.76
N TRP A 22 8.03 14.54 -7.67
CA TRP A 22 7.52 13.20 -7.32
C TRP A 22 8.29 12.56 -6.15
N ALA A 23 9.60 12.77 -6.07
CA ALA A 23 10.43 12.25 -4.98
C ALA A 23 10.12 12.95 -3.65
N THR A 24 9.95 14.27 -3.65
CA THR A 24 9.56 15.05 -2.47
C THR A 24 8.20 14.61 -1.96
N LEU A 25 7.23 14.41 -2.86
CA LEU A 25 5.90 13.89 -2.52
C LEU A 25 6.00 12.51 -1.88
N ALA A 26 6.76 11.59 -2.46
CA ALA A 26 6.96 10.24 -1.92
C ALA A 26 7.57 10.26 -0.50
N ILE A 27 8.58 11.11 -0.27
CA ILE A 27 9.20 11.27 1.05
C ILE A 27 8.19 11.79 2.08
N ILE A 28 7.41 12.82 1.73
CA ILE A 28 6.39 13.38 2.64
C ILE A 28 5.33 12.32 2.97
N MET A 29 4.86 11.57 1.97
CA MET A 29 3.90 10.49 2.17
C MET A 29 4.46 9.40 3.09
N ALA A 30 5.72 9.01 2.91
CA ALA A 30 6.40 8.03 3.76
C ALA A 30 6.53 8.53 5.20
N LEU A 31 6.96 9.80 5.39
CA LEU A 31 7.12 10.42 6.71
C LEU A 31 5.81 10.59 7.48
N LEU A 32 4.69 10.74 6.79
CA LEU A 32 3.38 10.89 7.43
C LEU A 32 2.63 9.55 7.56
N GLY A 33 2.83 8.62 6.61
CA GLY A 33 2.11 7.35 6.54
C GLY A 33 2.59 6.28 7.52
N TRP A 34 3.89 6.21 7.81
CA TRP A 34 4.51 5.14 8.62
C TRP A 34 3.87 4.92 9.98
N ALA A 35 3.32 5.98 10.59
CA ALA A 35 2.75 5.93 11.94
C ALA A 35 1.51 5.01 12.04
N TYR A 36 0.77 4.84 10.95
CA TYR A 36 -0.35 3.91 10.89
C TYR A 36 0.13 2.46 10.95
N ASP A 37 1.08 2.11 10.09
CA ASP A 37 1.65 0.76 10.02
C ASP A 37 2.39 0.39 11.31
N ALA A 38 3.13 1.34 11.88
CA ALA A 38 3.79 1.14 13.15
C ALA A 38 2.82 0.79 14.29
N ARG A 39 1.63 1.42 14.32
CA ARG A 39 0.58 1.09 15.30
C ARG A 39 -0.01 -0.30 15.05
N LEU A 40 -0.26 -0.64 13.79
CA LEU A 40 -0.78 -1.95 13.40
C LEU A 40 0.19 -3.07 13.81
N ILE A 41 1.47 -2.94 13.45
CA ILE A 41 2.50 -3.93 13.78
C ILE A 41 2.71 -4.02 15.30
N ARG A 42 2.68 -2.89 16.02
CA ARG A 42 2.74 -2.89 17.49
C ARG A 42 1.58 -3.67 18.12
N ALA A 43 0.34 -3.43 17.66
CA ALA A 43 -0.84 -4.15 18.16
C ALA A 43 -0.72 -5.66 17.91
N LEU A 44 -0.26 -6.04 16.71
CA LEU A 44 0.01 -7.43 16.36
C LEU A 44 1.10 -8.04 17.26
N ALA A 45 2.23 -7.36 17.43
CA ALA A 45 3.32 -7.83 18.28
C ALA A 45 2.89 -8.03 19.75
N LEU A 46 2.01 -7.17 20.26
CA LEU A 46 1.44 -7.33 21.60
C LEU A 46 0.54 -8.58 21.69
N SER A 47 -0.25 -8.84 20.66
CA SER A 47 -1.10 -10.06 20.63
C SER A 47 -0.28 -11.36 20.55
N LEU A 48 0.90 -11.32 19.90
CA LEU A 48 1.77 -12.48 19.80
C LEU A 48 2.39 -12.89 21.14
N LYS A 49 2.61 -11.94 22.04
CA LYS A 49 3.15 -12.21 23.38
C LYS A 49 2.27 -13.16 24.20
N THR A 50 0.96 -13.18 23.94
CA THR A 50 -0.01 -14.02 24.68
C THR A 50 -0.33 -15.33 23.96
N ARG A 51 0.32 -15.64 22.86
CA ARG A 51 0.10 -16.87 22.10
C ARG A 51 0.87 -18.04 22.69
N GLU A 52 0.28 -19.23 22.63
CA GLU A 52 0.84 -20.47 23.20
C GLU A 52 2.22 -20.82 22.65
N PHE A 53 2.44 -20.62 21.34
CA PHE A 53 3.74 -20.88 20.72
C PHE A 53 4.86 -19.99 21.28
N THR A 54 4.54 -18.77 21.72
CA THR A 54 5.50 -17.87 22.38
C THR A 54 5.94 -18.45 23.72
N TYR A 55 5.01 -18.94 24.53
CA TYR A 55 5.33 -19.59 25.79
C TYR A 55 6.12 -20.88 25.57
N THR A 56 5.73 -21.70 24.59
CA THR A 56 6.46 -22.93 24.24
C THR A 56 7.91 -22.61 23.85
N GLY A 57 8.13 -21.58 23.04
CA GLY A 57 9.48 -21.12 22.69
C GLY A 57 10.31 -20.70 23.90
N ILE A 58 9.73 -19.92 24.83
CA ILE A 58 10.39 -19.49 26.06
C ILE A 58 10.75 -20.70 26.94
N PHE A 59 9.82 -21.64 27.15
CA PHE A 59 10.07 -22.86 27.96
C PHE A 59 11.08 -23.79 27.30
N SER A 60 11.22 -23.76 25.98
CA SER A 60 12.25 -24.49 25.24
C SER A 60 13.62 -23.84 25.31
N GLY A 61 13.77 -22.74 26.05
CA GLY A 61 15.04 -22.04 26.22
C GLY A 61 15.46 -21.15 25.05
N MET A 62 14.55 -20.79 24.15
CA MET A 62 14.85 -19.86 23.04
C MET A 62 15.21 -18.49 23.57
N THR A 63 16.25 -17.90 23.01
CA THR A 63 16.59 -16.50 23.25
C THR A 63 15.53 -15.58 22.64
N THR A 64 15.41 -14.34 23.14
CA THR A 64 14.48 -13.34 22.60
C THR A 64 14.68 -13.13 21.10
N ARG A 65 15.91 -13.17 20.62
CA ARG A 65 16.23 -13.00 19.19
C ARG A 65 15.74 -14.18 18.36
N GLU A 66 15.97 -15.40 18.85
CA GLU A 66 15.49 -16.62 18.17
C GLU A 66 13.97 -16.64 18.11
N LEU A 67 13.29 -16.30 19.19
CA LEU A 67 11.84 -16.23 19.25
C LEU A 67 11.29 -15.20 18.24
N LEU A 68 11.91 -14.01 18.16
CA LEU A 68 11.52 -12.98 17.21
C LEU A 68 11.70 -13.42 15.75
N VAL A 69 12.86 -14.01 15.42
CA VAL A 69 13.20 -14.31 14.02
C VAL A 69 12.53 -15.61 13.53
N ARG A 70 12.45 -16.63 14.39
CA ARG A 70 11.95 -17.96 13.99
C ARG A 70 10.44 -18.12 14.15
N GLU A 71 9.85 -17.46 15.16
CA GLU A 71 8.44 -17.63 15.49
C GLU A 71 7.58 -16.40 15.12
N HIS A 72 7.96 -15.20 15.58
CA HIS A 72 7.14 -14.03 15.41
C HIS A 72 7.23 -13.44 14.00
N LEU A 73 8.44 -13.32 13.44
CA LEU A 73 8.65 -12.71 12.14
C LEU A 73 7.91 -13.45 11.00
N PRO A 74 8.02 -14.80 10.88
CA PRO A 74 7.27 -15.53 9.87
C PRO A 74 5.74 -15.37 10.01
N TYR A 75 5.25 -15.26 11.26
CA TYR A 75 3.83 -15.05 11.52
C TYR A 75 3.34 -13.65 11.09
N VAL A 76 4.19 -12.63 11.22
CA VAL A 76 3.87 -11.23 10.91
C VAL A 76 4.06 -10.92 9.42
N MET A 77 4.97 -11.62 8.73
CA MET A 77 5.32 -11.35 7.32
C MET A 77 4.13 -11.30 6.35
N PRO A 78 3.12 -12.20 6.43
CA PRO A 78 1.94 -12.11 5.55
C PRO A 78 1.21 -10.77 5.69
N ILE A 79 1.08 -10.28 6.92
CA ILE A 79 0.38 -9.03 7.23
C ILE A 79 1.21 -7.84 6.77
N VAL A 80 2.53 -7.86 7.00
CA VAL A 80 3.45 -6.81 6.48
C VAL A 80 3.36 -6.74 4.97
N PHE A 81 3.35 -7.88 4.30
CA PHE A 81 3.23 -7.92 2.84
C PHE A 81 1.89 -7.34 2.37
N ALA A 82 0.78 -7.77 2.97
CA ALA A 82 -0.55 -7.29 2.62
C ALA A 82 -0.70 -5.78 2.86
N THR A 83 -0.17 -5.25 3.97
CA THR A 83 -0.18 -3.81 4.25
C THR A 83 0.70 -3.04 3.27
N THR A 84 1.85 -3.59 2.88
CA THR A 84 2.72 -2.98 1.86
C THR A 84 2.00 -2.84 0.52
N MET A 85 1.30 -3.89 0.05
CA MET A 85 0.52 -3.83 -1.20
C MET A 85 -0.62 -2.81 -1.09
N ASN A 86 -1.31 -2.76 0.05
CA ASN A 86 -2.36 -1.77 0.29
C ASN A 86 -1.80 -0.34 0.29
N ASN A 87 -0.65 -0.11 0.92
CA ASN A 87 0.01 1.20 0.94
C ASN A 87 0.47 1.63 -0.45
N MET A 88 0.94 0.70 -1.29
CA MET A 88 1.29 0.99 -2.69
C MET A 88 0.05 1.48 -3.46
N ASN A 89 -1.08 0.74 -3.39
CA ASN A 89 -2.34 1.15 -4.03
C ASN A 89 -2.80 2.54 -3.56
N TRP A 90 -2.75 2.75 -2.24
CA TRP A 90 -3.16 4.01 -1.64
C TRP A 90 -2.27 5.19 -2.07
N SER A 91 -0.95 4.99 -2.09
CA SER A 91 0.02 6.00 -2.52
C SER A 91 -0.15 6.39 -3.98
N ILE A 92 -0.37 5.41 -4.86
CA ILE A 92 -0.62 5.64 -6.29
C ILE A 92 -1.94 6.42 -6.46
N GLY A 93 -3.01 6.01 -5.77
CA GLY A 93 -4.30 6.70 -5.85
C GLY A 93 -4.21 8.15 -5.36
N LEU A 94 -3.43 8.40 -4.31
CA LEU A 94 -3.23 9.74 -3.77
C LEU A 94 -2.39 10.62 -4.70
N GLU A 95 -1.30 10.08 -5.28
CA GLU A 95 -0.49 10.77 -6.28
C GLU A 95 -1.32 11.16 -7.50
N VAL A 96 -2.07 10.22 -8.08
CA VAL A 96 -2.96 10.48 -9.22
C VAL A 96 -3.97 11.58 -8.87
N THR A 97 -4.58 11.52 -7.68
CA THR A 97 -5.57 12.52 -7.24
C THR A 97 -4.96 13.91 -7.13
N LEU A 98 -3.79 14.03 -6.49
CA LEU A 98 -3.08 15.30 -6.36
C LEU A 98 -2.63 15.85 -7.71
N SER A 99 -2.13 14.98 -8.59
CA SER A 99 -1.70 15.36 -9.94
C SER A 99 -2.86 15.86 -10.79
N VAL A 100 -4.00 15.16 -10.80
CA VAL A 100 -5.21 15.57 -11.53
C VAL A 100 -5.73 16.92 -11.06
N LEU A 101 -5.55 17.24 -9.78
CA LEU A 101 -5.92 18.53 -9.21
C LEU A 101 -4.85 19.63 -9.42
N GLY A 102 -3.68 19.27 -9.96
CA GLY A 102 -2.58 20.21 -10.20
C GLY A 102 -1.72 20.49 -8.96
N PHE A 103 -1.81 19.65 -7.92
CA PHE A 103 -1.03 19.77 -6.67
C PHE A 103 0.26 18.93 -6.68
N THR A 104 0.86 18.75 -7.86
CA THR A 104 2.17 18.10 -8.05
C THR A 104 2.94 18.84 -9.15
N ASP A 105 4.15 18.40 -9.46
CA ASP A 105 4.87 18.88 -10.63
C ASP A 105 4.20 18.37 -11.91
N ILE A 106 3.37 19.23 -12.52
CA ILE A 106 2.61 18.92 -13.75
C ILE A 106 3.51 18.76 -15.00
N ASN A 107 4.78 19.13 -14.93
CA ASN A 107 5.74 18.94 -16.02
C ASN A 107 6.40 17.55 -15.97
N SER A 108 6.29 16.87 -14.84
CA SER A 108 6.74 15.47 -14.71
C SER A 108 5.81 14.52 -15.47
N PRO A 109 6.34 13.55 -16.22
CA PRO A 109 5.55 12.59 -17.00
C PRO A 109 4.91 11.53 -16.06
N THR A 110 3.85 11.92 -15.36
CA THR A 110 3.06 11.01 -14.50
C THR A 110 1.70 10.71 -15.12
N VAL A 111 1.07 9.61 -14.68
CA VAL A 111 -0.27 9.23 -15.14
C VAL A 111 -1.31 10.29 -14.74
N GLY A 112 -1.20 10.81 -13.52
CA GLY A 112 -2.07 11.89 -13.05
C GLY A 112 -1.85 13.19 -13.83
N GLY A 113 -0.60 13.54 -14.17
CA GLY A 113 -0.25 14.67 -15.01
C GLY A 113 -0.84 14.57 -16.43
N MET A 114 -0.87 13.35 -17.01
CA MET A 114 -1.56 13.12 -18.30
C MET A 114 -3.05 13.46 -18.22
N ILE A 115 -3.73 13.03 -17.17
CA ILE A 115 -5.16 13.32 -16.95
C ILE A 115 -5.36 14.83 -16.69
N TYR A 116 -4.48 15.47 -15.91
CA TYR A 116 -4.51 16.91 -15.69
C TYR A 116 -4.49 17.67 -17.02
N TRP A 117 -3.50 17.38 -17.88
CA TRP A 117 -3.39 18.07 -19.18
C TRP A 117 -4.55 17.76 -20.12
N ALA A 118 -5.07 16.53 -20.14
CA ALA A 118 -6.26 16.18 -20.89
C ALA A 118 -7.49 17.02 -20.45
N ASN A 119 -7.65 17.25 -19.15
CA ASN A 119 -8.71 18.10 -18.60
C ASN A 119 -8.50 19.58 -18.98
N GLN A 120 -7.27 20.10 -18.86
CA GLN A 120 -6.96 21.49 -19.23
C GLN A 120 -7.22 21.78 -20.72
N HIS A 121 -7.01 20.79 -21.58
CA HIS A 121 -7.29 20.92 -23.02
C HIS A 121 -8.71 20.47 -23.39
N THR A 122 -9.60 20.30 -22.42
CA THR A 122 -11.01 19.87 -22.64
C THR A 122 -11.14 18.68 -23.60
N ALA A 123 -10.26 17.68 -23.44
CA ALA A 123 -10.11 16.55 -24.34
C ALA A 123 -11.43 15.79 -24.59
N LEU A 124 -12.29 15.65 -23.58
CA LEU A 124 -13.62 15.02 -23.75
C LEU A 124 -14.53 15.81 -24.66
N VAL A 125 -14.55 17.14 -24.53
CA VAL A 125 -15.38 18.02 -25.38
C VAL A 125 -14.85 18.06 -26.81
N ALA A 126 -13.53 18.01 -26.96
CA ALA A 126 -12.85 17.96 -28.26
C ALA A 126 -12.97 16.57 -28.94
N GLY A 127 -13.62 15.59 -28.31
CA GLY A 127 -13.78 14.24 -28.87
C GLY A 127 -12.53 13.34 -28.74
N VAL A 128 -11.48 13.81 -28.05
CA VAL A 128 -10.20 13.08 -27.87
C VAL A 128 -10.23 12.29 -26.55
N TRP A 129 -11.31 11.51 -26.35
CA TRP A 129 -11.58 10.77 -25.11
C TRP A 129 -10.48 9.79 -24.72
N TRP A 130 -9.73 9.25 -25.67
CA TRP A 130 -8.65 8.28 -25.42
C TRP A 130 -7.49 8.87 -24.61
N TRP A 131 -7.31 10.19 -24.63
CA TRP A 131 -6.27 10.86 -23.82
C TRP A 131 -6.49 10.69 -22.32
N ILE A 132 -7.74 10.53 -21.88
CA ILE A 132 -8.09 10.21 -20.50
C ILE A 132 -8.22 8.69 -20.33
N ALA A 133 -8.78 7.98 -21.30
CA ALA A 133 -9.05 6.55 -21.19
C ALA A 133 -7.78 5.71 -20.98
N PHE A 134 -6.70 5.98 -21.72
CA PHE A 134 -5.47 5.21 -21.60
C PHE A 134 -4.83 5.31 -20.20
N PRO A 135 -4.58 6.49 -19.62
CA PRO A 135 -4.03 6.59 -18.26
C PRO A 135 -4.96 5.96 -17.22
N VAL A 136 -6.27 6.11 -17.35
CA VAL A 136 -7.23 5.48 -16.42
C VAL A 136 -7.16 3.95 -16.50
N ILE A 137 -7.15 3.38 -17.70
CA ILE A 137 -7.02 1.92 -17.91
C ILE A 137 -5.70 1.43 -17.30
N LEU A 138 -4.61 2.17 -17.47
CA LEU A 138 -3.31 1.82 -16.90
C LEU A 138 -3.35 1.76 -15.37
N VAL A 139 -3.96 2.75 -14.71
CA VAL A 139 -4.10 2.78 -13.24
C VAL A 139 -4.99 1.64 -12.75
N VAL A 140 -6.11 1.39 -13.43
CA VAL A 140 -7.00 0.27 -13.08
C VAL A 140 -6.29 -1.07 -13.23
N ALA A 141 -5.57 -1.29 -14.34
CA ALA A 141 -4.79 -2.51 -14.56
C ALA A 141 -3.71 -2.69 -13.48
N LEU A 142 -3.03 -1.62 -13.10
CA LEU A 142 -2.03 -1.63 -12.03
C LEU A 142 -2.66 -2.01 -10.67
N PHE A 143 -3.81 -1.43 -10.33
CA PHE A 143 -4.51 -1.74 -9.07
C PHE A 143 -4.98 -3.19 -9.04
N ILE A 144 -5.53 -3.71 -10.14
CA ILE A 144 -5.93 -5.12 -10.27
C ILE A 144 -4.69 -6.01 -10.13
N GLY A 145 -3.58 -5.67 -10.79
CA GLY A 145 -2.32 -6.42 -10.71
C GLY A 145 -1.78 -6.50 -9.28
N LEU A 146 -1.71 -5.39 -8.58
CA LEU A 146 -1.26 -5.33 -7.17
C LEU A 146 -2.22 -6.09 -6.25
N PHE A 147 -3.53 -6.01 -6.48
CA PHE A 147 -4.53 -6.75 -5.72
C PHE A 147 -4.36 -8.26 -5.91
N LEU A 148 -4.27 -8.73 -7.17
CA LEU A 148 -4.05 -10.14 -7.46
C LEU A 148 -2.73 -10.66 -6.88
N LEU A 149 -1.69 -9.86 -6.91
CA LEU A 149 -0.40 -10.18 -6.30
C LEU A 149 -0.53 -10.31 -4.78
N ALA A 150 -1.25 -9.41 -4.13
CA ALA A 150 -1.52 -9.46 -2.69
C ALA A 150 -2.30 -10.74 -2.32
N VAL A 151 -3.33 -11.11 -3.08
CA VAL A 151 -4.12 -12.32 -2.86
C VAL A 151 -3.26 -13.57 -3.05
N SER A 152 -2.52 -13.65 -4.16
CA SER A 152 -1.64 -14.80 -4.47
C SER A 152 -0.59 -15.01 -3.39
N MET A 153 0.05 -13.95 -2.91
CA MET A 153 1.05 -14.05 -1.85
C MET A 153 0.44 -14.48 -0.52
N ASN A 154 -0.74 -13.98 -0.15
CA ASN A 154 -1.42 -14.42 1.06
C ASN A 154 -1.75 -15.92 1.01
N GLU A 155 -2.18 -16.45 -0.13
CA GLU A 155 -2.43 -17.89 -0.31
C GLU A 155 -1.16 -18.75 -0.17
N HIS A 156 -0.01 -18.23 -0.61
CA HIS A 156 1.26 -18.96 -0.50
C HIS A 156 1.85 -18.96 0.91
N ILE A 157 1.61 -17.88 1.66
CA ILE A 157 2.20 -17.69 2.99
C ILE A 157 1.31 -18.28 4.09
N ASP A 158 -0.01 -18.44 3.89
CA ASP A 158 -0.92 -19.06 4.87
C ASP A 158 -1.04 -20.59 4.64
N PRO A 159 -0.41 -21.42 5.48
CA PRO A 159 -0.47 -22.89 5.36
C PRO A 159 -1.89 -23.44 5.55
N ARG A 160 -2.78 -22.70 6.23
CA ARG A 160 -4.15 -23.15 6.52
C ARG A 160 -5.03 -23.18 5.27
N SER A 161 -4.73 -22.36 4.29
CA SER A 161 -5.43 -22.34 3.00
C SER A 161 -5.21 -23.64 2.21
N ARG A 162 -4.04 -24.27 2.35
CA ARG A 162 -3.70 -25.56 1.72
C ARG A 162 -4.50 -26.74 2.32
N LEU A 163 -4.68 -26.76 3.64
CA LEU A 163 -5.45 -27.81 4.31
C LEU A 163 -6.93 -27.77 3.96
N ARG A 164 -7.49 -26.60 3.72
CA ARG A 164 -8.89 -26.42 3.32
C ARG A 164 -9.17 -26.96 1.91
N ARG A 165 -8.22 -26.83 0.97
CA ARG A 165 -8.34 -27.42 -0.39
C ARG A 165 -8.26 -28.95 -0.36
N MET A 166 -7.37 -29.54 0.44
CA MET A 166 -7.28 -31.00 0.56
C MET A 166 -8.52 -31.64 1.20
N GLY A 167 -9.20 -30.91 2.10
CA GLY A 167 -10.44 -31.38 2.73
C GLY A 167 -11.66 -31.34 1.79
N THR A 168 -11.66 -30.52 0.75
CA THR A 168 -12.72 -30.46 -0.26
C THR A 168 -12.52 -31.46 -1.40
N GLU A 169 -11.30 -31.88 -1.68
CA GLU A 169 -11.00 -32.88 -2.72
C GLU A 169 -11.11 -34.34 -2.20
N GLY A 170 -11.06 -34.55 -0.88
CA GLY A 170 -11.19 -35.86 -0.26
C GLY A 170 -12.63 -36.28 0.11
N GLY A 171 -13.63 -35.48 -0.23
CA GLY A 171 -15.05 -35.71 0.09
C GLY A 171 -15.97 -35.94 -1.13
N ALA A 172 -15.42 -36.27 -2.29
CA ALA A 172 -16.19 -36.60 -3.50
C ALA A 172 -16.04 -38.09 -3.86
#